data_771a79ffccc62c755e4a4418bfe93d61
#
_entry.id   771a79ffccc62c755e4a4418bfe93d61
#
_cell.length_a   1.000
_cell.length_b   1.000
_cell.length_c   1.000
_cell.angle_alpha   90.00
_cell.angle_beta   90.00
_cell.angle_gamma   90.00
#
_symmetry.space_group_name_H-M   'P 1'
#
loop_
_entity.id
_entity.type
_entity.pdbx_description
1 polymer ?
#
loop_
_entity_poly.entity_id
_entity_poly.type
_entity_poly.pdbx_seq_one_letter_code
_entity_poly.pdbx_strand_id
1 'polypeptide(L)'
;MAAVGLDVATGAKGYGFASLRRLKTPVEFSALLRAPRERSIRAERQMLSINAAWVTVASGSLGNTKAGTVRFGVTVGKRNARRSVDRTLVKRIVREACRLRAAAFEDCAAQGSARIDIALRLKAPLLNEHGAPVAMRVWRRQIRADADSLLEEVLTRLRARLPMSSATSPTN
;
A
#
# COMPACT_ATOMS: atom_id res chain seq x y z
N MET A 1 46.42 -1.59 26.98
CA MET A 1 45.74 -0.70 26.01
C MET A 1 44.66 -1.52 25.29
N ALA A 2 43.43 -1.37 25.71
CA ALA A 2 42.28 -2.11 25.14
C ALA A 2 41.64 -1.26 24.05
N ALA A 3 41.61 -1.79 22.83
CA ALA A 3 40.89 -1.19 21.71
C ALA A 3 39.41 -1.52 21.86
N VAL A 4 38.61 -0.49 22.11
CA VAL A 4 37.12 -0.57 22.10
C VAL A 4 36.68 -0.64 20.66
N GLY A 5 36.20 -1.81 20.22
CA GLY A 5 35.55 -2.01 18.95
C GLY A 5 34.18 -1.34 18.97
N LEU A 6 34.04 -0.28 18.22
CA LEU A 6 32.75 0.33 17.89
C LEU A 6 32.04 -0.55 16.83
N ASP A 7 31.22 -1.48 17.28
CA ASP A 7 30.24 -2.15 16.43
C ASP A 7 29.16 -1.15 16.01
N VAL A 8 29.40 -0.48 14.88
CA VAL A 8 28.37 0.24 14.15
C VAL A 8 27.49 -0.79 13.45
N ALA A 9 26.49 -1.30 14.16
CA ALA A 9 25.41 -2.08 13.57
C ALA A 9 24.55 -1.14 12.70
N THR A 10 25.04 -0.82 11.51
CA THR A 10 24.27 -0.18 10.45
C THR A 10 23.31 -1.21 9.86
N GLY A 11 22.32 -1.60 10.63
CA GLY A 11 21.19 -2.39 10.15
C GLY A 11 20.36 -1.54 9.21
N ALA A 12 20.82 -1.34 7.98
CA ALA A 12 19.99 -0.86 6.89
C ALA A 12 18.84 -1.86 6.74
N LYS A 13 17.70 -1.57 7.37
CA LYS A 13 16.45 -2.31 7.16
C LYS A 13 16.16 -2.25 5.67
N GLY A 14 16.52 -3.30 4.93
CA GLY A 14 16.18 -3.45 3.55
C GLY A 14 14.67 -3.29 3.42
N TYR A 15 14.21 -2.23 2.78
CA TYR A 15 12.80 -1.96 2.49
C TYR A 15 12.26 -2.92 1.42
N GLY A 16 12.62 -4.20 1.54
CA GLY A 16 11.97 -5.25 0.80
C GLY A 16 10.51 -5.35 1.25
N PHE A 17 9.59 -5.57 0.32
CA PHE A 17 8.21 -5.91 0.64
C PHE A 17 8.19 -7.23 1.41
N ALA A 18 8.41 -7.14 2.71
CA ALA A 18 8.35 -8.29 3.60
C ALA A 18 6.99 -8.99 3.47
N SER A 19 6.99 -10.30 3.63
CA SER A 19 5.78 -11.14 3.54
C SER A 19 4.63 -10.64 4.41
N LEU A 20 4.93 -10.08 5.58
CA LEU A 20 3.98 -9.52 6.54
C LEU A 20 3.27 -8.24 6.05
N ARG A 21 3.86 -7.54 5.08
CA ARG A 21 3.29 -6.32 4.48
C ARG A 21 2.44 -6.60 3.24
N ARG A 22 2.05 -7.86 2.99
CA ARG A 22 1.28 -8.23 1.79
C ARG A 22 -0.08 -8.79 2.16
N LEU A 23 -1.11 -8.31 1.46
CA LEU A 23 -2.39 -9.01 1.36
C LEU A 23 -2.19 -10.20 0.42
N LYS A 24 -2.48 -11.42 0.89
CA LYS A 24 -2.17 -12.66 0.16
C LYS A 24 -3.40 -13.45 -0.22
N THR A 25 -4.41 -13.46 0.64
CA THR A 25 -5.54 -14.35 0.51
C THR A 25 -6.77 -13.67 -0.10
N PRO A 26 -7.61 -14.41 -0.83
CA PRO A 26 -8.89 -13.89 -1.32
C PRO A 26 -9.79 -13.33 -0.22
N VAL A 27 -9.71 -13.92 0.99
CA VAL A 27 -10.49 -13.48 2.15
C VAL A 27 -10.08 -12.08 2.59
N GLU A 28 -8.78 -11.78 2.64
CA GLU A 28 -8.27 -10.44 3.00
C GLU A 28 -8.71 -9.39 1.98
N PHE A 29 -8.64 -9.71 0.68
CA PHE A 29 -9.13 -8.82 -0.37
C PHE A 29 -10.65 -8.62 -0.28
N SER A 30 -11.41 -9.66 -0.01
CA SER A 30 -12.87 -9.57 0.15
C SER A 30 -13.26 -8.74 1.36
N ALA A 31 -12.55 -8.89 2.48
CA ALA A 31 -12.76 -8.09 3.69
C ALA A 31 -12.51 -6.59 3.40
N LEU A 32 -11.42 -6.27 2.68
CA LEU A 32 -11.11 -4.91 2.28
C LEU A 32 -12.21 -4.31 1.38
N LEU A 33 -12.72 -5.07 0.42
CA LEU A 33 -13.77 -4.59 -0.51
C LEU A 33 -15.13 -4.41 0.16
N ARG A 34 -15.41 -5.16 1.23
CA ARG A 34 -16.66 -5.08 2.02
C ARG A 34 -16.57 -4.06 3.17
N ALA A 35 -15.42 -3.43 3.36
CA ALA A 35 -15.24 -2.47 4.45
C ALA A 35 -16.28 -1.33 4.34
N PRO A 36 -16.87 -0.89 5.46
CA PRO A 36 -17.84 0.21 5.50
C PRO A 36 -17.25 1.49 4.94
N ARG A 37 -18.08 2.35 4.35
CA ARG A 37 -17.66 3.62 3.74
C ARG A 37 -16.95 4.55 4.71
N GLU A 38 -17.35 4.52 5.97
CA GLU A 38 -16.78 5.33 7.05
C GLU A 38 -15.32 4.95 7.34
N ARG A 39 -14.95 3.68 7.07
CA ARG A 39 -13.61 3.12 7.31
C ARG A 39 -12.93 2.67 6.03
N SER A 40 -13.33 3.22 4.89
CA SER A 40 -12.71 2.91 3.61
C SER A 40 -12.59 4.13 2.72
N ILE A 41 -11.59 4.10 1.85
CA ILE A 41 -11.36 5.08 0.79
C ILE A 41 -11.27 4.32 -0.51
N ARG A 42 -11.99 4.80 -1.52
CA ARG A 42 -11.93 4.29 -2.89
C ARG A 42 -11.62 5.43 -3.83
N ALA A 43 -10.69 5.19 -4.73
CA ALA A 43 -10.32 6.13 -5.78
C ALA A 43 -9.87 5.37 -7.02
N GLU A 44 -9.92 6.03 -8.15
CA GLU A 44 -9.48 5.45 -9.42
C GLU A 44 -8.84 6.47 -10.34
N ARG A 45 -8.01 5.98 -11.23
CA ARG A 45 -7.39 6.71 -12.34
C ARG A 45 -7.62 5.93 -13.62
N GLN A 46 -6.98 6.33 -14.69
CA GLN A 46 -7.15 5.72 -15.99
C GLN A 46 -6.87 4.21 -15.98
N MET A 47 -5.73 3.79 -15.48
CA MET A 47 -5.30 2.39 -15.50
C MET A 47 -5.55 1.64 -14.21
N LEU A 48 -5.54 2.32 -13.07
CA LEU A 48 -5.58 1.73 -11.75
C LEU A 48 -6.79 2.17 -10.93
N SER A 49 -7.27 1.28 -10.08
CA SER A 49 -8.14 1.61 -8.94
C SER A 49 -7.47 1.21 -7.64
N ILE A 50 -7.78 1.93 -6.57
CA ILE A 50 -7.30 1.69 -5.22
C ILE A 50 -8.46 1.59 -4.24
N ASN A 51 -8.36 0.65 -3.31
CA ASN A 51 -9.22 0.52 -2.15
C ASN A 51 -8.33 0.48 -0.91
N ALA A 52 -8.60 1.33 0.04
CA ALA A 52 -7.93 1.33 1.34
C ALA A 52 -8.99 1.21 2.43
N ALA A 53 -8.71 0.42 3.46
CA ALA A 53 -9.55 0.35 4.66
C ALA A 53 -8.67 0.31 5.90
N TRP A 54 -9.22 0.78 7.01
CA TRP A 54 -8.51 0.76 8.28
C TRP A 54 -9.39 0.22 9.40
N VAL A 55 -8.71 -0.35 10.39
CA VAL A 55 -9.31 -0.84 11.62
C VAL A 55 -8.54 -0.24 12.78
N THR A 56 -9.23 0.44 13.67
CA THR A 56 -8.64 0.91 14.93
C THR A 56 -8.26 -0.28 15.77
N VAL A 57 -7.07 -0.27 16.33
CA VAL A 57 -6.50 -1.37 17.10
C VAL A 57 -6.36 -0.94 18.55
N ALA A 58 -6.92 -1.72 19.47
CA ALA A 58 -6.74 -1.47 20.89
C ALA A 58 -5.27 -1.67 21.29
N SER A 59 -4.83 -0.88 22.27
CA SER A 59 -3.48 -1.02 22.83
C SER A 59 -3.27 -2.43 23.37
N GLY A 60 -2.17 -3.09 22.98
CA GLY A 60 -1.84 -4.45 23.43
C GLY A 60 -2.11 -5.57 22.42
N SER A 61 -2.70 -5.30 21.27
CA SER A 61 -2.85 -6.31 20.21
C SER A 61 -1.50 -6.77 19.64
N LEU A 62 -1.31 -8.09 19.54
CA LEU A 62 -0.08 -8.73 19.04
C LEU A 62 -0.23 -9.20 17.58
N GLY A 63 0.88 -9.29 16.86
CA GLY A 63 0.94 -9.86 15.51
C GLY A 63 0.46 -8.94 14.40
N ASN A 64 -0.22 -9.52 13.39
CA ASN A 64 -0.72 -8.81 12.21
C ASN A 64 -1.85 -7.79 12.50
N THR A 65 -2.29 -7.70 13.74
CA THR A 65 -3.29 -6.75 14.23
C THR A 65 -2.69 -5.56 14.96
N LYS A 66 -1.35 -5.45 14.97
CA LYS A 66 -0.64 -4.35 15.65
C LYS A 66 -0.95 -3.00 15.00
N ALA A 67 -1.17 -1.98 15.84
CA ALA A 67 -1.24 -0.58 15.40
C ALA A 67 0.04 -0.18 14.65
N GLY A 68 -0.06 0.71 13.66
CA GLY A 68 1.05 1.10 12.80
C GLY A 68 1.37 0.09 11.69
N THR A 69 0.58 -0.99 11.54
CA THR A 69 0.79 -1.97 10.47
C THR A 69 0.09 -1.54 9.19
N VAL A 70 0.83 -1.59 8.08
CA VAL A 70 0.29 -1.35 6.74
C VAL A 70 0.54 -2.55 5.84
N ARG A 71 -0.50 -3.01 5.14
CA ARG A 71 -0.39 -4.11 4.20
C ARG A 71 -0.88 -3.69 2.82
N PHE A 72 -0.16 -4.14 1.79
CA PHE A 72 -0.46 -3.80 0.40
C PHE A 72 -0.81 -5.05 -0.40
N GLY A 73 -1.84 -4.96 -1.24
CA GLY A 73 -2.22 -5.97 -2.21
C GLY A 73 -2.18 -5.41 -3.64
N VAL A 74 -1.76 -6.23 -4.60
CA VAL A 74 -1.77 -5.85 -6.02
C VAL A 74 -2.43 -6.94 -6.83
N THR A 75 -3.52 -6.59 -7.51
CA THR A 75 -4.29 -7.49 -8.36
C THR A 75 -4.19 -7.08 -9.83
N VAL A 76 -3.79 -8.04 -10.67
CA VAL A 76 -3.72 -7.87 -12.13
C VAL A 76 -4.43 -9.05 -12.79
N GLY A 77 -5.63 -8.80 -13.31
CA GLY A 77 -6.44 -9.81 -13.97
C GLY A 77 -5.89 -10.19 -15.36
N LYS A 78 -6.05 -11.45 -15.76
CA LYS A 78 -5.68 -11.95 -17.10
C LYS A 78 -6.40 -11.19 -18.23
N ARG A 79 -7.61 -10.72 -17.98
CA ARG A 79 -8.40 -9.91 -18.92
C ARG A 79 -7.70 -8.59 -19.29
N ASN A 80 -7.06 -7.93 -18.32
CA ASN A 80 -6.44 -6.64 -18.51
C ASN A 80 -4.97 -6.75 -18.97
N ALA A 81 -4.28 -7.84 -18.62
CA ALA A 81 -2.92 -8.13 -19.06
C ALA A 81 -2.81 -9.63 -19.38
N ARG A 82 -2.93 -9.97 -20.68
CA ARG A 82 -2.97 -11.38 -21.13
C ARG A 82 -1.65 -12.09 -20.86
N ARG A 83 -0.53 -11.45 -21.17
CA ARG A 83 0.80 -12.04 -21.02
C ARG A 83 1.22 -12.07 -19.55
N SER A 84 1.81 -13.17 -19.11
CA SER A 84 2.31 -13.31 -17.73
C SER A 84 3.41 -12.29 -17.39
N VAL A 85 4.27 -12.00 -18.37
CA VAL A 85 5.35 -11.01 -18.26
C VAL A 85 4.78 -9.63 -17.94
N ASP A 86 3.73 -9.20 -18.65
CA ASP A 86 3.09 -7.90 -18.42
C ASP A 86 2.47 -7.84 -17.03
N ARG A 87 1.78 -8.91 -16.58
CA ARG A 87 1.23 -8.98 -15.22
C ARG A 87 2.32 -8.85 -14.15
N THR A 88 3.45 -9.51 -14.36
CA THR A 88 4.59 -9.45 -13.44
C THR A 88 5.18 -8.04 -13.40
N LEU A 89 5.32 -7.41 -14.56
CA LEU A 89 5.87 -6.06 -14.67
C LEU A 89 4.94 -5.02 -14.02
N VAL A 90 3.62 -5.07 -14.27
CA VAL A 90 2.64 -4.22 -13.59
C VAL A 90 2.74 -4.37 -12.08
N LYS A 91 2.74 -5.60 -11.57
CA LYS A 91 2.88 -5.87 -10.13
C LYS A 91 4.18 -5.30 -9.56
N ARG A 92 5.29 -5.36 -10.32
CA ARG A 92 6.58 -4.80 -9.91
C ARG A 92 6.52 -3.27 -9.80
N ILE A 93 5.96 -2.59 -10.81
CA ILE A 93 5.82 -1.13 -10.83
C ILE A 93 4.98 -0.65 -9.66
N VAL A 94 3.80 -1.26 -9.45
CA VAL A 94 2.90 -0.86 -8.38
C VAL A 94 3.49 -1.14 -6.99
N ARG A 95 4.15 -2.28 -6.80
CA ARG A 95 4.84 -2.59 -5.53
C ARG A 95 5.95 -1.61 -5.21
N GLU A 96 6.68 -1.16 -6.22
CA GLU A 96 7.73 -0.17 -6.03
C GLU A 96 7.16 1.18 -5.62
N ALA A 97 6.04 1.61 -6.22
CA ALA A 97 5.32 2.82 -5.78
C ALA A 97 4.86 2.71 -4.32
N CYS A 98 4.28 1.55 -3.94
CA CYS A 98 3.89 1.28 -2.55
C CYS A 98 5.10 1.29 -1.59
N ARG A 99 6.22 0.68 -1.99
CA ARG A 99 7.45 0.63 -1.18
C ARG A 99 7.97 2.02 -0.83
N LEU A 100 7.99 2.92 -1.80
CA LEU A 100 8.48 4.28 -1.62
C LEU A 100 7.61 5.11 -0.66
N ARG A 101 6.34 4.74 -0.51
CA ARG A 101 5.40 5.46 0.37
C ARG A 101 5.05 4.70 1.65
N ALA A 102 5.60 3.50 1.85
CA ALA A 102 5.26 2.63 2.97
C ALA A 102 5.48 3.32 4.32
N ALA A 103 6.59 4.02 4.51
CA ALA A 103 6.90 4.73 5.75
C ALA A 103 5.83 5.78 6.09
N ALA A 104 5.41 6.60 5.11
CA ALA A 104 4.39 7.62 5.34
C ALA A 104 3.02 7.03 5.72
N PHE A 105 2.67 5.86 5.18
CA PHE A 105 1.47 5.13 5.58
C PHE A 105 1.61 4.50 6.97
N GLU A 106 2.78 3.99 7.32
CA GLU A 106 3.06 3.44 8.65
C GLU A 106 2.99 4.53 9.73
N ASP A 107 3.54 5.70 9.47
CA ASP A 107 3.44 6.87 10.36
C ASP A 107 1.97 7.27 10.56
N CYS A 108 1.19 7.35 9.47
CA CYS A 108 -0.23 7.66 9.53
C CYS A 108 -1.02 6.59 10.33
N ALA A 109 -0.71 5.32 10.12
CA ALA A 109 -1.34 4.21 10.84
C ALA A 109 -0.99 4.21 12.33
N ALA A 110 0.26 4.54 12.67
CA ALA A 110 0.71 4.63 14.05
C ALA A 110 0.03 5.79 14.80
N GLN A 111 -0.03 6.97 14.18
CA GLN A 111 -0.70 8.15 14.74
C GLN A 111 -2.20 7.92 14.97
N GLY A 112 -2.86 7.20 14.06
CA GLY A 112 -4.27 6.85 14.19
C GLY A 112 -4.55 5.59 15.01
N SER A 113 -3.55 4.99 15.65
CA SER A 113 -3.67 3.69 16.35
C SER A 113 -4.42 2.65 15.51
N ALA A 114 -4.08 2.56 14.22
CA ALA A 114 -4.80 1.76 13.24
C ALA A 114 -3.90 0.76 12.52
N ARG A 115 -4.54 -0.26 11.93
CA ARG A 115 -3.99 -1.07 10.86
C ARG A 115 -4.64 -0.63 9.55
N ILE A 116 -3.85 -0.46 8.51
CA ILE A 116 -4.32 -0.04 7.19
C ILE A 116 -4.07 -1.16 6.17
N ASP A 117 -5.09 -1.55 5.44
CA ASP A 117 -5.02 -2.47 4.31
C ASP A 117 -5.30 -1.71 3.02
N ILE A 118 -4.43 -1.85 2.02
CA ILE A 118 -4.50 -1.12 0.74
C ILE A 118 -4.40 -2.13 -0.40
N ALA A 119 -5.35 -2.11 -1.33
CA ALA A 119 -5.29 -2.91 -2.55
C ALA A 119 -5.37 -2.04 -3.80
N LEU A 120 -4.41 -2.24 -4.70
CA LEU A 120 -4.41 -1.65 -6.03
C LEU A 120 -4.76 -2.71 -7.08
N ARG A 121 -5.59 -2.34 -8.04
CA ARG A 121 -6.06 -3.22 -9.12
C ARG A 121 -5.87 -2.56 -10.47
N LEU A 122 -5.31 -3.31 -11.43
CA LEU A 122 -5.35 -2.90 -12.83
C LEU A 122 -6.79 -3.07 -13.34
N LYS A 123 -7.45 -1.94 -13.68
CA LYS A 123 -8.84 -1.92 -14.14
C LYS A 123 -8.95 -1.86 -15.67
N ALA A 124 -8.02 -1.20 -16.34
CA ALA A 124 -8.01 -1.05 -17.79
C ALA A 124 -7.10 -2.08 -18.48
N PRO A 125 -7.45 -2.53 -19.68
CA PRO A 125 -6.60 -3.42 -20.46
C PRO A 125 -5.35 -2.68 -20.97
N LEU A 126 -4.25 -3.42 -21.15
CA LEU A 126 -3.02 -2.93 -21.79
C LEU A 126 -3.13 -2.91 -23.33
N LEU A 127 -4.31 -2.54 -23.82
CA LEU A 127 -4.66 -2.46 -25.23
C LEU A 127 -5.13 -1.04 -25.53
N ASN A 128 -4.93 -0.61 -26.77
CA ASN A 128 -5.52 0.65 -27.25
C ASN A 128 -7.01 0.48 -27.60
N GLU A 129 -7.64 1.55 -28.05
CA GLU A 129 -9.06 1.57 -28.45
C GLU A 129 -9.40 0.58 -29.58
N HIS A 130 -8.41 0.24 -30.40
CA HIS A 130 -8.55 -0.73 -31.51
C HIS A 130 -8.18 -2.17 -31.08
N GLY A 131 -7.97 -2.43 -29.79
CA GLY A 131 -7.60 -3.76 -29.29
C GLY A 131 -6.15 -4.18 -29.55
N ALA A 132 -5.31 -3.31 -30.10
CA ALA A 132 -3.90 -3.57 -30.30
C ALA A 132 -3.07 -3.30 -29.03
N PRO A 133 -1.94 -4.01 -28.82
CA PRO A 133 -1.08 -3.79 -27.67
C PRO A 133 -0.53 -2.35 -27.60
N VAL A 134 -0.71 -1.68 -26.48
CA VAL A 134 -0.07 -0.38 -26.25
C VAL A 134 1.43 -0.59 -26.00
N ALA A 135 2.26 0.30 -26.55
CA ALA A 135 3.71 0.25 -26.34
C ALA A 135 4.04 0.21 -24.84
N MET A 136 4.89 -0.74 -24.45
CA MET A 136 5.24 -1.01 -23.05
C MET A 136 5.70 0.26 -22.32
N ARG A 137 6.47 1.12 -22.97
CA ARG A 137 6.96 2.37 -22.38
C ARG A 137 5.82 3.32 -21.99
N VAL A 138 4.73 3.35 -22.77
CA VAL A 138 3.59 4.24 -22.53
C VAL A 138 2.79 3.78 -21.31
N TRP A 139 2.32 2.53 -21.31
CA TRP A 139 1.51 2.05 -20.20
C TRP A 139 2.30 1.93 -18.89
N ARG A 140 3.63 1.66 -18.96
CA ARG A 140 4.48 1.68 -17.75
C ARG A 140 4.50 3.04 -17.08
N ARG A 141 4.69 4.10 -17.87
CA ARG A 141 4.67 5.49 -17.36
C ARG A 141 3.31 5.82 -16.78
N GLN A 142 2.23 5.48 -17.46
CA GLN A 142 0.87 5.74 -17.00
C GLN A 142 0.55 5.01 -15.70
N ILE A 143 0.84 3.71 -15.61
CA ILE A 143 0.63 2.92 -14.39
C ILE A 143 1.42 3.51 -13.21
N ARG A 144 2.65 3.95 -13.45
CA ARG A 144 3.45 4.58 -12.40
C ARG A 144 2.84 5.89 -11.92
N ALA A 145 2.45 6.76 -12.82
CA ALA A 145 1.79 8.03 -12.51
C ALA A 145 0.47 7.82 -11.76
N ASP A 146 -0.37 6.89 -12.23
CA ASP A 146 -1.62 6.54 -11.56
C ASP A 146 -1.39 6.00 -10.14
N ALA A 147 -0.40 5.12 -9.97
CA ALA A 147 -0.07 4.55 -8.66
C ALA A 147 0.39 5.63 -7.67
N ASP A 148 1.30 6.50 -8.10
CA ASP A 148 1.82 7.59 -7.27
C ASP A 148 0.70 8.57 -6.88
N SER A 149 -0.16 8.97 -7.84
CA SER A 149 -1.30 9.86 -7.60
C SER A 149 -2.35 9.26 -6.65
N LEU A 150 -2.69 7.98 -6.85
CA LEU A 150 -3.67 7.28 -6.02
C LEU A 150 -3.18 7.10 -4.58
N LEU A 151 -1.92 6.73 -4.41
CA LEU A 151 -1.31 6.56 -3.08
C LEU A 151 -1.26 7.90 -2.32
N GLU A 152 -0.92 9.00 -3.01
CA GLU A 152 -0.93 10.34 -2.41
C GLU A 152 -2.33 10.77 -1.98
N GLU A 153 -3.32 10.59 -2.85
CA GLU A 153 -4.72 10.89 -2.56
C GLU A 153 -5.22 10.11 -1.35
N VAL A 154 -4.95 8.80 -1.31
CA VAL A 154 -5.36 7.95 -0.19
C VAL A 154 -4.67 8.37 1.10
N LEU A 155 -3.38 8.68 1.07
CA LEU A 155 -2.63 9.12 2.25
C LEU A 155 -3.20 10.43 2.81
N THR A 156 -3.50 11.39 1.95
CA THR A 156 -4.12 12.68 2.33
C THR A 156 -5.49 12.45 2.98
N ARG A 157 -6.32 11.60 2.38
CA ARG A 157 -7.65 11.29 2.92
C ARG A 157 -7.60 10.48 4.22
N LEU A 158 -6.61 9.62 4.40
CA LEU A 158 -6.40 8.86 5.64
C LEU A 158 -6.01 9.81 6.78
N ARG A 159 -5.08 10.73 6.54
CA ARG A 159 -4.69 11.75 7.53
C ARG A 159 -5.87 12.62 7.99
N ALA A 160 -6.81 12.91 7.10
CA ALA A 160 -8.01 13.66 7.43
C ALA A 160 -9.07 12.84 8.20
N ARG A 161 -9.07 11.51 8.08
CA ARG A 161 -10.10 10.64 8.64
C ARG A 161 -9.68 9.82 9.86
N LEU A 162 -8.39 9.54 10.00
CA LEU A 162 -7.88 8.87 11.18
C LEU A 162 -7.82 9.87 12.34
N PRO A 163 -8.44 9.55 13.49
CA PRO A 163 -8.30 10.41 14.67
C PRO A 163 -6.82 10.45 15.07
N MET A 164 -6.25 11.64 15.07
CA MET A 164 -4.94 11.85 15.66
C MET A 164 -5.05 11.51 17.14
N SER A 165 -4.36 10.48 17.59
CA SER A 165 -4.19 10.24 19.01
C SER A 165 -3.46 11.46 19.58
N SER A 166 -4.21 12.37 20.23
CA SER A 166 -3.61 13.43 21.02
C SER A 166 -2.76 12.72 22.07
N ALA A 167 -1.45 12.87 21.96
CA ALA A 167 -0.54 12.48 22.99
C ALA A 167 -1.02 13.20 24.26
N THR A 168 -1.64 12.46 25.17
CA THR A 168 -1.92 12.94 26.52
C THR A 168 -0.54 13.25 27.11
N SER A 169 -0.21 14.55 27.17
CA SER A 169 0.94 15.02 27.91
C SER A 169 0.79 14.48 29.32
N PRO A 170 1.80 13.79 29.87
CA PRO A 170 1.75 13.46 31.29
C PRO A 170 1.79 14.76 32.06
N THR A 171 0.67 15.14 32.64
CA THR A 171 0.63 16.17 33.67
C THR A 171 1.43 15.66 34.85
N ASN A 172 2.50 16.34 35.11
CA ASN A 172 3.37 16.17 36.28
C ASN A 172 2.58 16.43 37.57
#